data_8a1d0e6bc14a39a7d4bc079bc3629d98
#
_entry.id   8a1d0e6bc14a39a7d4bc079bc3629d98
#
_cell.length_a   1.000
_cell.length_b   1.000
_cell.length_c   1.000
_cell.angle_alpha   90.00
_cell.angle_beta   90.00
_cell.angle_gamma   90.00
#
_symmetry.space_group_name_H-M   'P 1'
#
loop_
_entity.id
_entity.type
_entity.pdbx_description
1 polymer ?
#
loop_
_entity_poly.entity_id
_entity_poly.type
_entity_poly.pdbx_seq_one_letter_code
_entity_poly.pdbx_strand_id
1 'polypeptide(L)'
;SSDLKAFPPAVLGQEIELEDVVNPDRPRYKETSALRELIQSDLDAKKIFDLARGMEGLKRSTSVHAAGVIISAMSLIDVVPLMTREGETGYITQFDAGPLEKLGLLKMDFLGLRNLTVLEDALINIRANGLEAPDLDSLDLDADEKAYQLLGQGDTLGVFQLDGEAMRSLLRLMKPTSFEDISAAIALYRPGPMGVNAHTNYAKRKNGLQANIPIHPTLEEPLKEVLGPTYGLIVYQEQVMAAAQKVASFSLAQADNLRKAMGKKDAKELDSLLEAFRAGMLGNGFTEEAVTALWDTLLPFAGYAFNKAHSAGYGVLSYWTAYLKANYPAEYMAALLTSVGDARDKLAIYLSACRKMGLEVQSPDVNESIGNFSGLESRIQIGRASCR
;
A
#
# COMPACT_ATOMS: atom_id res chain seq x y z
N SER A 1 -5.13 9.66 24.65
CA SER A 1 -5.19 8.29 24.06
C SER A 1 -6.40 7.47 24.50
N SER A 2 -7.02 7.77 25.66
CA SER A 2 -8.30 7.18 26.09
C SER A 2 -9.47 7.66 25.24
N ASP A 3 -9.43 8.89 24.84
CA ASP A 3 -10.52 9.63 24.15
C ASP A 3 -10.74 9.13 22.72
N LEU A 4 -9.67 8.67 22.05
CA LEU A 4 -9.77 8.05 20.73
C LEU A 4 -10.59 6.74 20.72
N LYS A 5 -10.71 6.06 21.87
CA LYS A 5 -11.52 4.84 21.99
C LYS A 5 -13.03 5.13 22.01
N ALA A 6 -13.43 6.37 22.25
CA ALA A 6 -14.83 6.80 22.22
C ALA A 6 -15.36 7.00 20.79
N PHE A 7 -14.46 7.11 19.80
CA PHE A 7 -14.86 7.19 18.41
C PHE A 7 -15.27 5.81 17.90
N PRO A 8 -16.45 5.67 17.28
CA PRO A 8 -16.83 4.44 16.60
C PRO A 8 -15.85 4.10 15.46
N PRO A 9 -15.64 2.82 15.18
CA PRO A 9 -14.81 2.42 14.04
C PRO A 9 -15.41 2.92 12.71
N ALA A 10 -14.55 3.14 11.73
CA ALA A 10 -14.99 3.45 10.38
C ALA A 10 -15.80 2.27 9.81
N VAL A 11 -16.97 2.55 9.25
CA VAL A 11 -17.81 1.57 8.55
C VAL A 11 -17.60 1.77 7.04
N LEU A 12 -17.26 0.72 6.31
CA LEU A 12 -16.92 0.80 4.89
C LEU A 12 -15.82 1.85 4.59
N GLY A 13 -14.91 2.07 5.57
CA GLY A 13 -13.87 3.09 5.49
C GLY A 13 -14.39 4.54 5.54
N GLN A 14 -15.65 4.75 5.90
CA GLN A 14 -16.20 6.06 6.25
C GLN A 14 -16.09 6.24 7.75
N GLU A 15 -15.37 7.28 8.15
CA GLU A 15 -15.39 7.74 9.53
C GLU A 15 -16.72 8.42 9.84
N ILE A 16 -17.01 8.59 11.13
CA ILE A 16 -18.16 9.40 11.54
C ILE A 16 -17.88 10.86 11.18
N GLU A 17 -18.92 11.57 10.78
CA GLU A 17 -18.90 13.03 10.74
C GLU A 17 -19.23 13.57 12.14
N LEU A 18 -18.66 14.71 12.53
CA LEU A 18 -18.96 15.27 13.85
C LEU A 18 -20.44 15.65 14.00
N GLU A 19 -21.14 15.85 12.89
CA GLU A 19 -22.59 16.02 12.87
C GLU A 19 -23.36 14.76 13.28
N ASP A 20 -22.80 13.55 13.04
CA ASP A 20 -23.41 12.28 13.53
C ASP A 20 -23.43 12.20 15.05
N VAL A 21 -22.60 12.99 15.74
CA VAL A 21 -22.55 13.00 17.22
C VAL A 21 -23.70 13.81 17.82
N VAL A 22 -24.12 14.87 17.15
CA VAL A 22 -25.08 15.86 17.72
C VAL A 22 -26.47 15.80 17.10
N ASN A 23 -26.61 15.27 15.91
CA ASN A 23 -27.89 15.24 15.19
C ASN A 23 -28.53 13.84 15.24
N PRO A 24 -29.66 13.67 15.96
CA PRO A 24 -30.35 12.39 16.10
C PRO A 24 -30.85 11.78 14.79
N ASP A 25 -31.04 12.60 13.76
CA ASP A 25 -31.56 12.16 12.46
C ASP A 25 -30.47 11.55 11.55
N ARG A 26 -29.22 11.63 11.99
CA ARG A 26 -28.08 11.05 11.25
C ARG A 26 -28.00 9.54 11.44
N PRO A 27 -27.67 8.78 10.37
CA PRO A 27 -27.64 7.30 10.40
C PRO A 27 -26.80 6.72 11.53
N ARG A 28 -25.64 7.34 11.79
CA ARG A 28 -24.66 6.84 12.76
C ARG A 28 -24.76 7.45 14.16
N TYR A 29 -25.79 8.26 14.43
CA TYR A 29 -26.00 8.90 15.73
C TYR A 29 -25.97 7.92 16.90
N LYS A 30 -26.58 6.74 16.75
CA LYS A 30 -26.65 5.72 17.82
C LYS A 30 -25.28 5.17 18.18
N GLU A 31 -24.35 5.11 17.23
CA GLU A 31 -23.01 4.58 17.43
C GLU A 31 -22.12 5.52 18.25
N THR A 32 -22.46 6.80 18.35
CA THR A 32 -21.65 7.86 18.97
C THR A 32 -22.00 8.15 20.43
N SER A 33 -22.73 7.25 21.12
CA SER A 33 -23.16 7.45 22.51
C SER A 33 -21.99 7.69 23.47
N ALA A 34 -20.94 6.87 23.39
CA ALA A 34 -19.75 7.01 24.24
C ALA A 34 -19.03 8.36 24.04
N LEU A 35 -18.99 8.86 22.80
CA LEU A 35 -18.40 10.17 22.52
C LEU A 35 -19.27 11.32 23.05
N ARG A 36 -20.61 11.20 22.96
CA ARG A 36 -21.54 12.16 23.58
C ARG A 36 -21.38 12.22 25.10
N GLU A 37 -21.27 11.06 25.75
CA GLU A 37 -21.05 11.01 27.20
C GLU A 37 -19.75 11.69 27.59
N LEU A 38 -18.68 11.46 26.85
CA LEU A 38 -17.39 12.12 27.07
C LEU A 38 -17.52 13.65 26.94
N ILE A 39 -18.14 14.14 25.85
CA ILE A 39 -18.36 15.58 25.62
C ILE A 39 -19.23 16.22 26.71
N GLN A 40 -20.17 15.46 27.29
CA GLN A 40 -21.02 15.96 28.36
C GLN A 40 -20.31 15.98 29.74
N SER A 41 -19.40 15.04 29.97
CA SER A 41 -18.73 14.86 31.26
C SER A 41 -17.39 15.64 31.35
N ASP A 42 -16.79 16.01 30.25
CA ASP A 42 -15.48 16.67 30.20
C ASP A 42 -15.57 18.00 29.41
N LEU A 43 -15.30 19.11 30.10
CA LEU A 43 -15.36 20.47 29.55
C LEU A 43 -14.28 20.72 28.49
N ASP A 44 -13.11 20.09 28.61
CA ASP A 44 -12.03 20.25 27.63
C ASP A 44 -12.33 19.43 26.37
N ALA A 45 -12.87 18.19 26.53
CA ALA A 45 -13.38 17.42 25.41
C ALA A 45 -14.48 18.17 24.66
N LYS A 46 -15.40 18.84 25.37
CA LYS A 46 -16.44 19.66 24.77
C LYS A 46 -15.87 20.82 23.97
N LYS A 47 -14.93 21.57 24.51
CA LYS A 47 -14.28 22.68 23.78
C LYS A 47 -13.58 22.21 22.52
N ILE A 48 -12.83 21.09 22.61
CA ILE A 48 -12.14 20.52 21.45
C ILE A 48 -13.16 20.09 20.40
N PHE A 49 -14.24 19.43 20.80
CA PHE A 49 -15.29 19.02 19.89
C PHE A 49 -15.97 20.21 19.19
N ASP A 50 -16.36 21.25 19.93
CA ASP A 50 -17.01 22.43 19.37
C ASP A 50 -16.07 23.15 18.35
N LEU A 51 -14.78 23.23 18.65
CA LEU A 51 -13.79 23.80 17.72
C LEU A 51 -13.61 22.90 16.48
N ALA A 52 -13.47 21.60 16.68
CA ALA A 52 -13.30 20.63 15.60
C ALA A 52 -14.51 20.65 14.64
N ARG A 53 -15.73 20.70 15.18
CA ARG A 53 -16.98 20.81 14.40
C ARG A 53 -17.01 22.08 13.53
N GLY A 54 -16.49 23.19 14.04
CA GLY A 54 -16.36 24.43 13.23
C GLY A 54 -15.30 24.35 12.13
N MET A 55 -14.38 23.39 12.22
CA MET A 55 -13.30 23.18 11.25
C MET A 55 -13.58 22.03 10.27
N GLU A 56 -14.52 21.15 10.59
CA GLU A 56 -14.86 20.01 9.75
C GLU A 56 -15.31 20.48 8.36
N GLY A 57 -14.80 19.82 7.32
CA GLY A 57 -15.08 20.15 5.92
C GLY A 57 -14.30 21.34 5.35
N LEU A 58 -13.56 22.10 6.18
CA LEU A 58 -12.70 23.16 5.69
C LEU A 58 -11.48 22.60 4.95
N LYS A 59 -11.14 23.22 3.82
CA LYS A 59 -9.91 22.88 3.10
C LYS A 59 -8.70 23.32 3.92
N ARG A 60 -7.86 22.38 4.31
CA ARG A 60 -6.68 22.63 5.15
C ARG A 60 -5.55 23.31 4.39
N SER A 61 -5.29 22.87 3.17
CA SER A 61 -4.15 23.34 2.36
C SER A 61 -4.38 22.99 0.89
N THR A 62 -3.64 23.69 0.02
CA THR A 62 -3.49 23.33 -1.38
C THR A 62 -2.22 22.52 -1.56
N SER A 63 -2.25 21.52 -2.42
CA SER A 63 -1.10 20.71 -2.81
C SER A 63 -1.06 20.54 -4.32
N VAL A 64 0.14 20.25 -4.84
CA VAL A 64 0.31 19.90 -6.27
C VAL A 64 0.38 18.40 -6.38
N HIS A 65 -0.32 17.83 -7.35
CA HIS A 65 -0.20 16.39 -7.64
C HIS A 65 1.22 16.09 -8.14
N ALA A 66 1.84 15.07 -7.57
CA ALA A 66 3.25 14.77 -7.86
C ALA A 66 3.54 14.37 -9.32
N ALA A 67 2.53 13.82 -10.03
CA ALA A 67 2.69 13.24 -11.36
C ALA A 67 1.61 13.68 -12.35
N GLY A 68 0.50 14.28 -11.90
CA GLY A 68 -0.65 14.62 -12.73
C GLY A 68 -0.42 15.91 -13.52
N VAL A 69 -0.56 15.82 -14.84
CA VAL A 69 -0.51 16.95 -15.76
C VAL A 69 -1.87 17.06 -16.46
N ILE A 70 -2.42 18.28 -16.52
CA ILE A 70 -3.64 18.55 -17.25
C ILE A 70 -3.31 19.00 -18.68
N ILE A 71 -3.93 18.31 -19.64
CA ILE A 71 -3.81 18.59 -21.06
C ILE A 71 -5.12 19.18 -21.56
N SER A 72 -5.02 20.27 -22.30
CA SER A 72 -6.16 20.98 -22.89
C SER A 72 -5.89 21.31 -24.37
N ALA A 73 -6.94 21.25 -25.18
CA ALA A 73 -6.90 21.71 -26.56
C ALA A 73 -6.91 23.26 -26.67
N MET A 74 -7.30 23.95 -25.62
CA MET A 74 -7.37 25.41 -25.54
C MET A 74 -6.47 25.91 -24.39
N SER A 75 -6.26 27.23 -24.34
CA SER A 75 -5.54 27.82 -23.19
C SER A 75 -6.27 27.52 -21.89
N LEU A 76 -5.56 26.95 -20.91
CA LEU A 76 -6.15 26.55 -19.62
C LEU A 76 -6.78 27.71 -18.87
N ILE A 77 -6.27 28.93 -19.01
CA ILE A 77 -6.82 30.12 -18.34
C ILE A 77 -8.23 30.48 -18.83
N ASP A 78 -8.58 30.05 -20.05
CA ASP A 78 -9.91 30.27 -20.61
C ASP A 78 -10.94 29.22 -20.14
N VAL A 79 -10.46 28.15 -19.49
CA VAL A 79 -11.28 27.01 -19.07
C VAL A 79 -11.39 26.92 -17.55
N VAL A 80 -10.30 27.13 -16.82
CA VAL A 80 -10.23 26.97 -15.37
C VAL A 80 -9.38 28.05 -14.72
N PRO A 81 -9.67 28.44 -13.45
CA PRO A 81 -8.80 29.31 -12.71
C PRO A 81 -7.47 28.64 -12.44
N LEU A 82 -6.38 29.39 -12.60
CA LEU A 82 -5.01 28.94 -12.41
C LEU A 82 -4.37 29.67 -11.25
N MET A 83 -3.39 29.05 -10.65
CA MET A 83 -2.49 29.63 -9.64
C MET A 83 -1.05 29.26 -9.94
N THR A 84 -0.13 30.00 -9.36
CA THR A 84 1.30 29.69 -9.30
C THR A 84 1.72 29.52 -7.84
N ARG A 85 2.79 28.80 -7.61
CA ARG A 85 3.40 28.67 -6.29
C ARG A 85 4.82 29.24 -6.35
N GLU A 86 5.21 29.95 -5.32
CA GLU A 86 6.54 30.54 -5.22
C GLU A 86 7.62 29.44 -5.29
N GLY A 87 8.62 29.62 -6.14
CA GLY A 87 9.70 28.65 -6.36
C GLY A 87 9.38 27.50 -7.31
N GLU A 88 8.15 27.38 -7.83
CA GLU A 88 7.76 26.37 -8.81
C GLU A 88 7.57 27.00 -10.21
N THR A 89 7.94 26.27 -11.25
CA THR A 89 7.71 26.65 -12.65
C THR A 89 6.44 25.98 -13.16
N GLY A 90 5.46 26.77 -13.61
CA GLY A 90 4.22 26.24 -14.20
C GLY A 90 2.96 26.74 -13.52
N TYR A 91 1.84 26.34 -14.09
CA TYR A 91 0.50 26.66 -13.59
C TYR A 91 -0.12 25.46 -12.90
N ILE A 92 -0.88 25.72 -11.84
CA ILE A 92 -1.64 24.72 -11.09
C ILE A 92 -3.10 25.05 -11.25
N THR A 93 -3.94 24.07 -11.62
CA THR A 93 -5.39 24.25 -11.67
C THR A 93 -5.94 24.39 -10.24
N GLN A 94 -6.87 25.33 -10.03
CA GLN A 94 -7.51 25.50 -8.71
C GLN A 94 -8.70 24.54 -8.49
N PHE A 95 -8.99 23.67 -9.46
CA PHE A 95 -10.02 22.65 -9.35
C PHE A 95 -9.37 21.26 -9.13
N ASP A 96 -10.09 20.43 -8.36
CA ASP A 96 -9.76 19.02 -8.17
C ASP A 96 -10.03 18.21 -9.47
N ALA A 97 -9.50 16.98 -9.55
CA ALA A 97 -9.57 16.14 -10.74
C ALA A 97 -10.99 15.89 -11.26
N GLY A 98 -11.96 15.61 -10.38
CA GLY A 98 -13.33 15.31 -10.78
C GLY A 98 -14.04 16.45 -11.56
N PRO A 99 -14.01 17.71 -11.06
CA PRO A 99 -14.47 18.86 -11.83
C PRO A 99 -13.73 19.05 -13.16
N LEU A 100 -12.40 18.83 -13.21
CA LEU A 100 -11.61 18.97 -14.44
C LEU A 100 -12.03 17.98 -15.53
N GLU A 101 -12.28 16.72 -15.15
CA GLU A 101 -12.81 15.70 -16.07
C GLU A 101 -14.18 16.06 -16.62
N LYS A 102 -15.07 16.62 -15.78
CA LYS A 102 -16.41 17.10 -16.22
C LYS A 102 -16.34 18.27 -17.20
N LEU A 103 -15.27 19.06 -17.14
CA LEU A 103 -14.98 20.14 -18.10
C LEU A 103 -14.35 19.62 -19.39
N GLY A 104 -14.15 18.31 -19.53
CA GLY A 104 -13.56 17.69 -20.72
C GLY A 104 -12.02 17.81 -20.78
N LEU A 105 -11.37 18.14 -19.68
CA LEU A 105 -9.91 18.17 -19.60
C LEU A 105 -9.34 16.78 -19.37
N LEU A 106 -8.21 16.48 -20.01
CA LEU A 106 -7.52 15.21 -19.86
C LEU A 106 -6.46 15.33 -18.76
N LYS A 107 -6.58 14.50 -17.70
CA LYS A 107 -5.52 14.32 -16.71
C LYS A 107 -4.63 13.15 -17.14
N MET A 108 -3.36 13.40 -17.31
CA MET A 108 -2.35 12.38 -17.62
C MET A 108 -1.35 12.31 -16.46
N ASP A 109 -1.14 11.10 -15.93
CA ASP A 109 -0.21 10.87 -14.83
C ASP A 109 1.14 10.33 -15.36
N PHE A 110 2.20 11.12 -15.18
CA PHE A 110 3.56 10.73 -15.54
C PHE A 110 4.25 10.15 -14.31
N LEU A 111 4.17 8.84 -14.14
CA LEU A 111 4.67 8.13 -12.97
C LEU A 111 6.11 7.71 -13.19
N GLY A 112 7.06 8.51 -12.68
CA GLY A 112 8.46 8.13 -12.60
C GLY A 112 8.77 7.39 -11.30
N LEU A 113 9.65 6.40 -11.36
CA LEU A 113 10.09 5.65 -10.19
C LEU A 113 11.60 5.63 -10.09
N ARG A 114 12.16 6.37 -9.12
CA ARG A 114 13.63 6.47 -8.92
C ARG A 114 14.29 5.11 -8.65
N ASN A 115 13.57 4.17 -8.08
CA ASN A 115 14.11 2.84 -7.81
C ASN A 115 14.51 2.08 -9.07
N LEU A 116 13.90 2.38 -10.23
CA LEU A 116 14.35 1.81 -11.49
C LEU A 116 15.76 2.30 -11.87
N THR A 117 16.06 3.57 -11.62
CA THR A 117 17.41 4.12 -11.78
C THR A 117 18.40 3.46 -10.81
N VAL A 118 17.99 3.22 -9.56
CA VAL A 118 18.84 2.51 -8.58
C VAL A 118 19.17 1.09 -9.06
N LEU A 119 18.19 0.38 -9.61
CA LEU A 119 18.40 -0.96 -10.17
C LEU A 119 19.37 -0.92 -11.33
N GLU A 120 19.20 0.01 -12.29
CA GLU A 120 20.10 0.15 -13.43
C GLU A 120 21.52 0.53 -13.00
N ASP A 121 21.65 1.51 -12.09
CA ASP A 121 22.96 1.92 -11.56
C ASP A 121 23.66 0.76 -10.81
N ALA A 122 22.92 -0.08 -10.10
CA ALA A 122 23.47 -1.27 -9.46
C ALA A 122 23.99 -2.27 -10.49
N LEU A 123 23.24 -2.53 -11.58
CA LEU A 123 23.68 -3.39 -12.67
C LEU A 123 24.92 -2.82 -13.39
N ILE A 124 24.99 -1.50 -13.55
CA ILE A 124 26.17 -0.82 -14.09
C ILE A 124 27.38 -1.03 -13.18
N ASN A 125 27.22 -0.86 -11.86
CA ASN A 125 28.29 -1.09 -10.89
C ASN A 125 28.78 -2.54 -10.93
N ILE A 126 27.89 -3.53 -11.01
CA ILE A 126 28.24 -4.97 -11.12
C ILE A 126 29.10 -5.20 -12.36
N ARG A 127 28.70 -4.69 -13.52
CA ARG A 127 29.46 -4.80 -14.77
C ARG A 127 30.82 -4.10 -14.69
N ALA A 128 30.88 -2.93 -14.05
CA ALA A 128 32.11 -2.16 -13.88
C ALA A 128 33.14 -2.92 -13.01
N ASN A 129 32.67 -3.77 -12.12
CA ASN A 129 33.51 -4.67 -11.31
C ASN A 129 33.95 -5.94 -12.05
N GLY A 130 33.63 -6.09 -13.34
CA GLY A 130 33.96 -7.27 -14.13
C GLY A 130 33.09 -8.50 -13.82
N LEU A 131 31.99 -8.32 -13.09
CA LEU A 131 31.04 -9.37 -12.79
C LEU A 131 29.95 -9.43 -13.86
N GLU A 132 29.37 -10.61 -14.06
CA GLU A 132 28.19 -10.76 -14.90
C GLU A 132 26.97 -10.23 -14.15
N ALA A 133 26.34 -9.20 -14.71
CA ALA A 133 25.12 -8.64 -14.11
C ALA A 133 23.93 -9.58 -14.39
N PRO A 134 23.09 -9.84 -13.38
CA PRO A 134 21.92 -10.68 -13.57
C PRO A 134 20.94 -10.02 -14.54
N ASP A 135 20.26 -10.84 -15.33
CA ASP A 135 19.05 -10.45 -16.05
C ASP A 135 17.87 -10.52 -15.08
N LEU A 136 17.43 -9.36 -14.61
CA LEU A 136 16.38 -9.28 -13.59
C LEU A 136 15.03 -9.83 -14.09
N ASP A 137 14.74 -9.69 -15.38
CA ASP A 137 13.49 -10.17 -15.98
C ASP A 137 13.40 -11.69 -16.05
N SER A 138 14.55 -12.37 -16.06
CA SER A 138 14.64 -13.83 -16.12
C SER A 138 14.77 -14.51 -14.74
N LEU A 139 14.84 -13.73 -13.66
CA LEU A 139 14.97 -14.30 -12.31
C LEU A 139 13.74 -15.12 -11.91
N ASP A 140 13.98 -16.31 -11.38
CA ASP A 140 12.97 -17.04 -10.62
C ASP A 140 12.73 -16.33 -9.29
N LEU A 141 11.51 -15.81 -9.13
CA LEU A 141 11.16 -14.97 -7.98
C LEU A 141 11.07 -15.75 -6.65
N ASP A 142 11.10 -17.07 -6.70
CA ASP A 142 11.02 -17.94 -5.50
C ASP A 142 12.33 -18.65 -5.16
N ALA A 143 13.36 -18.57 -6.00
CA ALA A 143 14.55 -19.41 -5.88
C ALA A 143 15.65 -18.87 -4.97
N ASP A 144 15.76 -17.56 -4.75
CA ASP A 144 16.90 -16.98 -4.02
C ASP A 144 16.69 -16.96 -2.50
N GLU A 145 17.31 -17.92 -1.80
CA GLU A 145 17.23 -18.02 -0.34
C GLU A 145 17.81 -16.80 0.38
N LYS A 146 18.86 -16.15 -0.16
CA LYS A 146 19.49 -15.00 0.50
C LYS A 146 18.56 -13.79 0.50
N ALA A 147 17.83 -13.56 -0.60
CA ALA A 147 16.83 -12.50 -0.67
C ALA A 147 15.72 -12.74 0.37
N TYR A 148 15.21 -13.96 0.48
CA TYR A 148 14.18 -14.29 1.47
C TYR A 148 14.69 -14.25 2.91
N GLN A 149 15.94 -14.66 3.17
CA GLN A 149 16.56 -14.50 4.50
C GLN A 149 16.67 -13.02 4.88
N LEU A 150 17.14 -12.15 3.97
CA LEU A 150 17.23 -10.71 4.18
C LEU A 150 15.85 -10.11 4.49
N LEU A 151 14.80 -10.50 3.74
CA LEU A 151 13.42 -10.09 3.98
C LEU A 151 12.92 -10.56 5.34
N GLY A 152 13.13 -11.84 5.69
CA GLY A 152 12.68 -12.43 6.94
C GLY A 152 13.38 -11.89 8.19
N GLN A 153 14.60 -11.39 8.06
CA GLN A 153 15.34 -10.69 9.12
C GLN A 153 14.89 -9.23 9.27
N GLY A 154 14.16 -8.71 8.27
CA GLY A 154 13.75 -7.32 8.21
C GLY A 154 14.91 -6.36 7.92
N ASP A 155 15.99 -6.85 7.30
CA ASP A 155 17.13 -6.03 6.89
C ASP A 155 16.87 -5.32 5.55
N THR A 156 15.66 -4.79 5.44
CA THR A 156 15.09 -4.26 4.20
C THR A 156 15.24 -2.75 4.03
N LEU A 157 16.11 -2.11 4.79
CA LEU A 157 16.41 -0.69 4.58
C LEU A 157 16.92 -0.47 3.15
N GLY A 158 16.24 0.42 2.41
CA GLY A 158 16.51 0.66 0.99
C GLY A 158 15.90 -0.35 0.03
N VAL A 159 15.23 -1.40 0.51
CA VAL A 159 14.44 -2.30 -0.34
C VAL A 159 13.10 -1.62 -0.67
N PHE A 160 12.77 -1.55 -1.95
CA PHE A 160 11.59 -0.87 -2.44
C PHE A 160 10.31 -1.33 -1.73
N GLN A 161 9.48 -0.39 -1.28
CA GLN A 161 8.22 -0.61 -0.55
C GLN A 161 8.33 -1.33 0.81
N LEU A 162 9.49 -1.91 1.15
CA LEU A 162 9.66 -2.78 2.31
C LEU A 162 10.61 -2.21 3.39
N ASP A 163 11.01 -0.95 3.27
CA ASP A 163 12.04 -0.30 4.09
C ASP A 163 11.53 0.38 5.37
N GLY A 164 10.22 0.62 5.50
CA GLY A 164 9.63 1.26 6.69
C GLY A 164 9.74 0.38 7.95
N GLU A 165 10.00 0.98 9.14
CA GLU A 165 10.24 0.22 10.38
C GLU A 165 9.09 -0.73 10.75
N ALA A 166 7.84 -0.28 10.61
CA ALA A 166 6.71 -1.13 10.92
C ALA A 166 6.49 -2.25 9.86
N MET A 167 6.82 -2.00 8.59
CA MET A 167 6.87 -3.03 7.55
C MET A 167 7.97 -4.06 7.86
N ARG A 168 9.16 -3.62 8.27
CA ARG A 168 10.26 -4.49 8.69
C ARG A 168 9.84 -5.38 9.86
N SER A 169 9.07 -4.86 10.81
CA SER A 169 8.50 -5.64 11.91
C SER A 169 7.49 -6.68 11.44
N LEU A 170 6.65 -6.35 10.44
CA LEU A 170 5.76 -7.31 9.80
C LEU A 170 6.53 -8.41 9.08
N LEU A 171 7.58 -8.08 8.33
CA LEU A 171 8.41 -9.06 7.61
C LEU A 171 9.11 -10.03 8.57
N ARG A 172 9.61 -9.55 9.72
CA ARG A 172 10.16 -10.42 10.77
C ARG A 172 9.13 -11.41 11.35
N LEU A 173 7.87 -10.97 11.47
CA LEU A 173 6.77 -11.85 11.89
C LEU A 173 6.34 -12.81 10.78
N MET A 174 6.25 -12.31 9.54
CA MET A 174 5.76 -13.06 8.38
C MET A 174 6.78 -14.09 7.89
N LYS A 175 8.08 -13.76 7.96
CA LYS A 175 9.17 -14.58 7.39
C LYS A 175 8.86 -15.02 5.97
N PRO A 176 8.86 -14.11 4.99
CA PRO A 176 8.51 -14.43 3.62
C PRO A 176 9.37 -15.57 3.07
N THR A 177 8.75 -16.48 2.32
CA THR A 177 9.39 -17.65 1.70
C THR A 177 9.00 -17.80 0.24
N SER A 178 8.11 -16.94 -0.26
CA SER A 178 7.65 -16.95 -1.64
C SER A 178 7.31 -15.55 -2.11
N PHE A 179 7.22 -15.37 -3.41
CA PHE A 179 6.81 -14.12 -4.03
C PHE A 179 5.38 -13.69 -3.63
N GLU A 180 4.49 -14.65 -3.42
CA GLU A 180 3.13 -14.37 -2.95
C GLU A 180 3.13 -13.69 -1.58
N ASP A 181 4.08 -14.02 -0.69
CA ASP A 181 4.22 -13.35 0.60
C ASP A 181 4.63 -11.87 0.46
N ILE A 182 5.51 -11.57 -0.50
CA ILE A 182 5.92 -10.18 -0.81
C ILE A 182 4.71 -9.39 -1.32
N SER A 183 3.99 -9.96 -2.29
CA SER A 183 2.77 -9.35 -2.84
C SER A 183 1.72 -9.12 -1.75
N ALA A 184 1.50 -10.12 -0.87
CA ALA A 184 0.57 -10.01 0.25
C ALA A 184 1.01 -8.95 1.28
N ALA A 185 2.31 -8.85 1.61
CA ALA A 185 2.82 -7.83 2.51
C ALA A 185 2.51 -6.41 2.00
N ILE A 186 2.74 -6.16 0.70
CA ILE A 186 2.43 -4.88 0.05
C ILE A 186 0.92 -4.60 0.09
N ALA A 187 0.10 -5.60 -0.18
CA ALA A 187 -1.35 -5.45 -0.20
C ALA A 187 -1.94 -5.21 1.21
N LEU A 188 -1.38 -5.84 2.23
CA LEU A 188 -1.91 -5.82 3.60
C LEU A 188 -1.38 -4.68 4.46
N TYR A 189 -0.21 -4.11 4.12
CA TYR A 189 0.41 -3.05 4.94
C TYR A 189 -0.17 -1.67 4.57
N ARG A 190 -1.42 -1.43 4.95
CA ARG A 190 -2.17 -0.18 4.72
C ARG A 190 -3.19 0.02 5.85
N PRO A 191 -3.63 1.28 6.12
CA PRO A 191 -4.54 1.57 7.25
C PRO A 191 -5.77 0.66 7.34
N GLY A 192 -6.45 0.38 6.23
CA GLY A 192 -7.64 -0.48 6.21
C GLY A 192 -7.38 -1.91 6.72
N PRO A 193 -6.56 -2.72 6.03
CA PRO A 193 -6.22 -4.08 6.46
C PRO A 193 -5.54 -4.13 7.84
N MET A 194 -4.72 -3.11 8.17
CA MET A 194 -4.07 -3.01 9.48
C MET A 194 -5.08 -2.79 10.61
N GLY A 195 -6.11 -1.99 10.37
CA GLY A 195 -7.17 -1.72 11.36
C GLY A 195 -7.93 -2.97 11.82
N VAL A 196 -8.01 -4.00 10.97
CA VAL A 196 -8.61 -5.30 11.28
C VAL A 196 -7.57 -6.40 11.51
N ASN A 197 -6.31 -6.05 11.72
CA ASN A 197 -5.20 -6.97 11.95
C ASN A 197 -4.97 -8.02 10.84
N ALA A 198 -5.44 -7.79 9.61
CA ALA A 198 -5.31 -8.75 8.51
C ALA A 198 -3.83 -9.09 8.21
N HIS A 199 -2.94 -8.10 8.28
CA HIS A 199 -1.49 -8.27 8.09
C HIS A 199 -0.85 -9.22 9.13
N THR A 200 -1.19 -9.07 10.40
CA THR A 200 -0.67 -9.94 11.47
C THR A 200 -1.34 -11.31 11.46
N ASN A 201 -2.61 -11.40 11.10
CA ASN A 201 -3.32 -12.67 10.94
C ASN A 201 -2.70 -13.49 9.79
N TYR A 202 -2.39 -12.85 8.65
CA TYR A 202 -1.68 -13.50 7.55
C TYR A 202 -0.35 -14.10 8.03
N ALA A 203 0.50 -13.28 8.65
CA ALA A 203 1.80 -13.68 9.15
C ALA A 203 1.72 -14.83 10.17
N LYS A 204 0.76 -14.78 11.10
CA LYS A 204 0.56 -15.81 12.11
C LYS A 204 0.03 -17.11 11.52
N ARG A 205 -0.96 -17.04 10.61
CA ARG A 205 -1.52 -18.23 9.96
C ARG A 205 -0.49 -18.92 9.08
N LYS A 206 0.26 -18.15 8.29
CA LYS A 206 1.38 -18.67 7.50
C LYS A 206 2.37 -19.47 8.35
N ASN A 207 2.73 -19.00 9.51
CA ASN A 207 3.73 -19.63 10.39
C ASN A 207 3.14 -20.63 11.40
N GLY A 208 1.86 -21.00 11.25
CA GLY A 208 1.19 -21.97 12.14
C GLY A 208 0.95 -21.46 13.56
N LEU A 209 1.09 -20.14 13.81
CA LEU A 209 0.86 -19.52 15.11
C LEU A 209 -0.62 -19.19 15.36
N GLN A 210 -1.45 -19.32 14.35
CA GLN A 210 -2.90 -19.16 14.39
C GLN A 210 -3.55 -20.13 13.42
N ALA A 211 -4.63 -20.79 13.86
CA ALA A 211 -5.38 -21.70 13.01
C ALA A 211 -6.07 -20.97 11.84
N ASN A 212 -6.14 -21.61 10.69
CA ASN A 212 -6.97 -21.18 9.57
C ASN A 212 -8.42 -21.61 9.88
N ILE A 213 -9.23 -20.65 10.32
CA ILE A 213 -10.65 -20.90 10.57
C ILE A 213 -11.41 -20.52 9.30
N PRO A 214 -12.17 -21.47 8.68
CA PRO A 214 -12.98 -21.14 7.52
C PRO A 214 -14.07 -20.14 7.87
N ILE A 215 -14.48 -19.33 6.90
CA ILE A 215 -15.57 -18.34 7.05
C ILE A 215 -16.86 -19.04 7.51
N HIS A 216 -17.14 -20.21 6.92
CA HIS A 216 -18.19 -21.12 7.33
C HIS A 216 -17.76 -22.56 6.95
N PRO A 217 -18.11 -23.60 7.73
CA PRO A 217 -17.68 -24.98 7.45
C PRO A 217 -18.02 -25.45 6.02
N THR A 218 -19.19 -25.11 5.50
CA THR A 218 -19.63 -25.51 4.15
C THR A 218 -18.91 -24.76 3.03
N LEU A 219 -18.21 -23.66 3.35
CA LEU A 219 -17.45 -22.84 2.41
C LEU A 219 -15.96 -23.22 2.36
N GLU A 220 -15.48 -24.09 3.25
CA GLU A 220 -14.07 -24.44 3.34
C GLU A 220 -13.54 -25.02 2.02
N GLU A 221 -14.13 -26.12 1.57
CA GLU A 221 -13.70 -26.79 0.33
C GLU A 221 -14.01 -25.96 -0.93
N PRO A 222 -15.23 -25.38 -1.10
CA PRO A 222 -15.51 -24.52 -2.26
C PRO A 222 -14.57 -23.32 -2.43
N LEU A 223 -14.14 -22.70 -1.33
CA LEU A 223 -13.27 -21.52 -1.37
C LEU A 223 -11.77 -21.82 -1.20
N LYS A 224 -11.38 -23.08 -1.07
CA LYS A 224 -10.00 -23.51 -0.85
C LYS A 224 -9.03 -23.03 -1.93
N GLU A 225 -9.43 -23.14 -3.19
CA GLU A 225 -8.65 -22.63 -4.32
C GLU A 225 -8.49 -21.09 -4.28
N VAL A 226 -9.52 -20.37 -3.82
CA VAL A 226 -9.58 -18.92 -3.83
C VAL A 226 -8.83 -18.33 -2.63
N LEU A 227 -9.04 -18.89 -1.45
CA LEU A 227 -8.54 -18.32 -0.18
C LEU A 227 -7.35 -19.12 0.41
N GLY A 228 -7.09 -20.33 -0.05
CA GLY A 228 -5.98 -21.14 0.42
C GLY A 228 -4.62 -20.46 0.30
N PRO A 229 -4.28 -19.86 -0.85
CA PRO A 229 -3.02 -19.15 -1.04
C PRO A 229 -2.81 -17.97 -0.07
N THR A 230 -3.87 -17.45 0.52
CA THR A 230 -3.85 -16.35 1.48
C THR A 230 -4.28 -16.78 2.89
N TYR A 231 -4.13 -18.07 3.22
CA TYR A 231 -4.42 -18.64 4.54
C TYR A 231 -5.85 -18.34 5.04
N GLY A 232 -6.82 -18.41 4.12
CA GLY A 232 -8.24 -18.16 4.43
C GLY A 232 -8.61 -16.68 4.57
N LEU A 233 -7.71 -15.76 4.22
CA LEU A 233 -7.96 -14.31 4.26
C LEU A 233 -8.31 -13.77 2.89
N ILE A 234 -9.21 -12.80 2.85
CA ILE A 234 -9.45 -11.99 1.65
C ILE A 234 -8.43 -10.85 1.66
N VAL A 235 -7.57 -10.82 0.67
CA VAL A 235 -6.51 -9.82 0.47
C VAL A 235 -6.78 -9.03 -0.81
N TYR A 236 -7.22 -9.72 -1.85
CA TYR A 236 -7.29 -9.19 -3.21
C TYR A 236 -8.73 -9.02 -3.70
N GLN A 237 -8.94 -8.01 -4.54
CA GLN A 237 -10.22 -7.79 -5.23
C GLN A 237 -10.61 -8.98 -6.11
N GLU A 238 -9.63 -9.61 -6.71
CA GLU A 238 -9.80 -10.81 -7.54
C GLU A 238 -10.36 -11.99 -6.75
N GLN A 239 -10.03 -12.09 -5.45
CA GLN A 239 -10.60 -13.12 -4.57
C GLN A 239 -12.07 -12.89 -4.28
N VAL A 240 -12.49 -11.63 -4.13
CA VAL A 240 -13.92 -11.27 -4.00
C VAL A 240 -14.70 -11.71 -5.22
N MET A 241 -14.18 -11.40 -6.41
CA MET A 241 -14.79 -11.79 -7.67
C MET A 241 -14.85 -13.32 -7.83
N ALA A 242 -13.74 -14.01 -7.58
CA ALA A 242 -13.66 -15.47 -7.69
C ALA A 242 -14.57 -16.18 -6.68
N ALA A 243 -14.68 -15.67 -5.46
CA ALA A 243 -15.62 -16.21 -4.48
C ALA A 243 -17.07 -16.09 -4.95
N ALA A 244 -17.50 -14.92 -5.43
CA ALA A 244 -18.83 -14.71 -5.95
C ALA A 244 -19.16 -15.61 -7.16
N GLN A 245 -18.20 -15.81 -8.06
CA GLN A 245 -18.36 -16.72 -9.19
C GLN A 245 -18.50 -18.19 -8.71
N LYS A 246 -17.64 -18.60 -7.77
CA LYS A 246 -17.57 -20.01 -7.33
C LYS A 246 -18.79 -20.44 -6.53
N VAL A 247 -19.29 -19.60 -5.60
CA VAL A 247 -20.35 -20.00 -4.67
C VAL A 247 -21.73 -19.44 -5.00
N ALA A 248 -21.80 -18.28 -5.68
CA ALA A 248 -23.07 -17.65 -6.07
C ALA A 248 -23.37 -17.71 -7.58
N SER A 249 -22.53 -18.42 -8.36
CA SER A 249 -22.66 -18.57 -9.82
C SER A 249 -22.71 -17.22 -10.58
N PHE A 250 -22.05 -16.20 -10.04
CA PHE A 250 -21.96 -14.91 -10.72
C PHE A 250 -21.17 -15.04 -12.03
N SER A 251 -21.66 -14.40 -13.08
CA SER A 251 -20.84 -14.15 -14.26
C SER A 251 -19.69 -13.20 -13.92
N LEU A 252 -18.65 -13.16 -14.75
CA LEU A 252 -17.52 -12.24 -14.56
C LEU A 252 -17.99 -10.77 -14.48
N ALA A 253 -18.98 -10.38 -15.31
CA ALA A 253 -19.55 -9.05 -15.30
C ALA A 253 -20.28 -8.71 -13.99
N GLN A 254 -21.05 -9.66 -13.44
CA GLN A 254 -21.72 -9.48 -12.15
C GLN A 254 -20.70 -9.40 -10.99
N ALA A 255 -19.65 -10.24 -11.01
CA ALA A 255 -18.60 -10.20 -10.03
C ALA A 255 -17.80 -8.87 -10.09
N ASP A 256 -17.54 -8.33 -11.28
CA ASP A 256 -16.89 -7.03 -11.45
C ASP A 256 -17.78 -5.88 -10.99
N ASN A 257 -19.10 -5.97 -11.23
CA ASN A 257 -20.05 -5.00 -10.67
C ASN A 257 -20.06 -5.04 -9.14
N LEU A 258 -20.04 -6.23 -8.54
CA LEU A 258 -19.93 -6.38 -7.10
C LEU A 258 -18.65 -5.69 -6.57
N ARG A 259 -17.50 -5.98 -7.17
CA ARG A 259 -16.24 -5.32 -6.84
C ARG A 259 -16.31 -3.79 -6.94
N LYS A 260 -16.94 -3.26 -8.02
CA LYS A 260 -17.10 -1.82 -8.24
C LYS A 260 -18.03 -1.17 -7.22
N ALA A 261 -19.20 -1.78 -6.96
CA ALA A 261 -20.16 -1.30 -5.96
C ALA A 261 -19.54 -1.25 -4.57
N MET A 262 -18.82 -2.30 -4.23
CA MET A 262 -18.04 -2.37 -3.00
C MET A 262 -16.99 -1.25 -2.91
N GLY A 263 -16.21 -1.01 -3.95
CA GLY A 263 -15.18 0.04 -3.99
C GLY A 263 -15.76 1.46 -3.91
N LYS A 264 -16.93 1.69 -4.53
CA LYS A 264 -17.65 2.99 -4.50
C LYS A 264 -18.50 3.19 -3.26
N LYS A 265 -18.72 2.11 -2.46
CA LYS A 265 -19.60 2.12 -1.28
C LYS A 265 -21.04 2.51 -1.62
N ASP A 266 -21.53 2.09 -2.78
CA ASP A 266 -22.89 2.35 -3.23
C ASP A 266 -23.86 1.38 -2.53
N ALA A 267 -24.49 1.85 -1.45
CA ALA A 267 -25.37 1.04 -0.63
C ALA A 267 -26.56 0.46 -1.43
N LYS A 268 -27.15 1.23 -2.37
CA LYS A 268 -28.29 0.75 -3.16
C LYS A 268 -27.90 -0.35 -4.13
N GLU A 269 -26.74 -0.20 -4.76
CA GLU A 269 -26.22 -1.22 -5.68
C GLU A 269 -25.81 -2.47 -4.90
N LEU A 270 -25.22 -2.31 -3.70
CA LEU A 270 -24.87 -3.41 -2.82
C LEU A 270 -26.08 -4.21 -2.35
N ASP A 271 -27.19 -3.56 -1.96
CA ASP A 271 -28.41 -4.24 -1.55
C ASP A 271 -29.00 -5.09 -2.69
N SER A 272 -29.02 -4.55 -3.91
CA SER A 272 -29.46 -5.30 -5.10
C SER A 272 -28.57 -6.50 -5.42
N LEU A 273 -27.26 -6.34 -5.25
CA LEU A 273 -26.28 -7.39 -5.47
C LEU A 273 -26.35 -8.47 -4.38
N LEU A 274 -26.66 -8.10 -3.15
CA LEU A 274 -26.87 -9.05 -2.04
C LEU A 274 -28.00 -10.03 -2.36
N GLU A 275 -29.14 -9.54 -2.86
CA GLU A 275 -30.27 -10.41 -3.23
C GLU A 275 -29.88 -11.41 -4.32
N ALA A 276 -29.16 -10.97 -5.36
CA ALA A 276 -28.67 -11.85 -6.39
C ALA A 276 -27.63 -12.87 -5.88
N PHE A 277 -26.71 -12.41 -5.02
CA PHE A 277 -25.69 -13.23 -4.40
C PHE A 277 -26.31 -14.31 -3.51
N ARG A 278 -27.26 -13.93 -2.67
CA ARG A 278 -28.04 -14.82 -1.82
C ARG A 278 -28.79 -15.89 -2.63
N ALA A 279 -29.53 -15.46 -3.66
CA ALA A 279 -30.25 -16.38 -4.52
C ALA A 279 -29.32 -17.38 -5.23
N GLY A 280 -28.16 -16.93 -5.68
CA GLY A 280 -27.14 -17.78 -6.29
C GLY A 280 -26.58 -18.81 -5.32
N MET A 281 -26.19 -18.40 -4.11
CA MET A 281 -25.67 -19.32 -3.10
C MET A 281 -26.68 -20.34 -2.64
N LEU A 282 -27.93 -19.93 -2.36
CA LEU A 282 -29.02 -20.86 -2.01
C LEU A 282 -29.33 -21.83 -3.13
N GLY A 283 -29.32 -21.36 -4.38
CA GLY A 283 -29.46 -22.21 -5.57
C GLY A 283 -28.35 -23.25 -5.72
N ASN A 284 -27.16 -22.98 -5.21
CA ASN A 284 -26.02 -23.89 -5.16
C ASN A 284 -26.01 -24.79 -3.89
N GLY A 285 -27.06 -24.72 -3.06
CA GLY A 285 -27.23 -25.60 -1.89
C GLY A 285 -26.53 -25.12 -0.61
N PHE A 286 -26.07 -23.88 -0.55
CA PHE A 286 -25.56 -23.29 0.68
C PHE A 286 -26.72 -22.82 1.59
N THR A 287 -26.45 -22.69 2.88
CA THR A 287 -27.44 -22.23 3.87
C THR A 287 -27.43 -20.70 4.01
N GLU A 288 -28.49 -20.14 4.59
CA GLU A 288 -28.56 -18.68 4.89
C GLU A 288 -27.42 -18.22 5.80
N GLU A 289 -27.04 -19.07 6.76
CA GLU A 289 -25.92 -18.77 7.66
C GLU A 289 -24.60 -18.66 6.88
N ALA A 290 -24.37 -19.51 5.88
CA ALA A 290 -23.19 -19.46 5.01
C ALA A 290 -23.20 -18.20 4.13
N VAL A 291 -24.39 -17.82 3.61
CA VAL A 291 -24.57 -16.56 2.84
C VAL A 291 -24.20 -15.37 3.69
N THR A 292 -24.79 -15.27 4.89
CA THR A 292 -24.56 -14.15 5.80
C THR A 292 -23.09 -14.08 6.23
N ALA A 293 -22.49 -15.21 6.64
CA ALA A 293 -21.09 -15.27 7.06
C ALA A 293 -20.14 -14.81 5.96
N LEU A 294 -20.38 -15.23 4.71
CA LEU A 294 -19.54 -14.82 3.59
C LEU A 294 -19.74 -13.33 3.25
N TRP A 295 -21.00 -12.88 3.15
CA TRP A 295 -21.28 -11.48 2.83
C TRP A 295 -20.72 -10.53 3.87
N ASP A 296 -20.91 -10.82 5.15
CA ASP A 296 -20.37 -10.02 6.28
C ASP A 296 -18.84 -10.02 6.29
N THR A 297 -18.22 -11.06 5.75
CA THR A 297 -16.76 -11.09 5.55
C THR A 297 -16.36 -10.26 4.33
N LEU A 298 -17.07 -10.33 3.20
CA LEU A 298 -16.75 -9.60 1.98
C LEU A 298 -16.94 -8.09 2.15
N LEU A 299 -17.99 -7.67 2.83
CA LEU A 299 -18.42 -6.27 2.89
C LEU A 299 -17.37 -5.32 3.51
N PRO A 300 -16.70 -5.62 4.64
CA PRO A 300 -15.62 -4.79 5.16
C PRO A 300 -14.42 -4.73 4.22
N PHE A 301 -14.08 -5.86 3.57
CA PHE A 301 -12.95 -5.95 2.63
C PHE A 301 -13.17 -5.14 1.35
N ALA A 302 -14.41 -4.87 1.02
CA ALA A 302 -14.80 -4.03 -0.11
C ALA A 302 -14.10 -2.67 -0.16
N GLY A 303 -13.91 -2.06 1.00
CA GLY A 303 -13.28 -0.76 1.10
C GLY A 303 -11.75 -0.78 0.97
N TYR A 304 -11.12 -1.96 1.08
CA TYR A 304 -9.65 -2.06 1.13
C TYR A 304 -9.04 -3.32 0.51
N ALA A 305 -9.80 -4.17 -0.18
CA ALA A 305 -9.21 -5.23 -1.02
C ALA A 305 -8.30 -4.63 -2.09
N PHE A 306 -7.15 -5.25 -2.31
CA PHE A 306 -6.11 -4.72 -3.18
C PHE A 306 -6.17 -5.34 -4.58
N ASN A 307 -5.81 -4.59 -5.60
CA ASN A 307 -5.61 -5.16 -6.93
C ASN A 307 -4.37 -6.06 -6.94
N LYS A 308 -4.54 -7.34 -7.22
CA LYS A 308 -3.44 -8.32 -7.19
C LYS A 308 -2.38 -8.00 -8.24
N ALA A 309 -2.76 -7.60 -9.43
CA ALA A 309 -1.82 -7.26 -10.49
C ALA A 309 -0.90 -6.07 -10.09
N HIS A 310 -1.45 -5.08 -9.37
CA HIS A 310 -0.66 -3.96 -8.87
C HIS A 310 0.35 -4.41 -7.81
N SER A 311 -0.08 -5.20 -6.80
CA SER A 311 0.84 -5.68 -5.76
C SER A 311 1.88 -6.65 -6.31
N ALA A 312 1.55 -7.44 -7.32
CA ALA A 312 2.49 -8.30 -8.00
C ALA A 312 3.54 -7.49 -8.78
N GLY A 313 3.12 -6.51 -9.59
CA GLY A 313 4.06 -5.66 -10.34
C GLY A 313 5.04 -4.91 -9.42
N TYR A 314 4.55 -4.34 -8.33
CA TYR A 314 5.41 -3.69 -7.34
C TYR A 314 6.22 -4.70 -6.51
N GLY A 315 5.67 -5.88 -6.26
CA GLY A 315 6.35 -6.99 -5.61
C GLY A 315 7.60 -7.45 -6.37
N VAL A 316 7.54 -7.48 -7.71
CA VAL A 316 8.72 -7.77 -8.56
C VAL A 316 9.84 -6.78 -8.30
N LEU A 317 9.54 -5.48 -8.28
CA LEU A 317 10.55 -4.45 -7.96
C LEU A 317 11.10 -4.61 -6.54
N SER A 318 10.24 -4.95 -5.58
CA SER A 318 10.66 -5.22 -4.20
C SER A 318 11.61 -6.42 -4.14
N TYR A 319 11.29 -7.49 -4.85
CA TYR A 319 12.16 -8.67 -4.94
C TYR A 319 13.48 -8.34 -5.62
N TRP A 320 13.50 -7.67 -6.75
CA TRP A 320 14.73 -7.28 -7.45
C TRP A 320 15.65 -6.44 -6.57
N THR A 321 15.10 -5.48 -5.82
CA THR A 321 15.89 -4.67 -4.89
C THR A 321 16.42 -5.49 -3.70
N ALA A 322 15.64 -6.44 -3.19
CA ALA A 322 16.08 -7.37 -2.16
C ALA A 322 17.15 -8.33 -2.67
N TYR A 323 16.97 -8.87 -3.88
CA TYR A 323 17.92 -9.77 -4.54
C TYR A 323 19.28 -9.08 -4.76
N LEU A 324 19.29 -7.88 -5.35
CA LEU A 324 20.53 -7.14 -5.58
C LEU A 324 21.21 -6.78 -4.24
N LYS A 325 20.43 -6.37 -3.24
CA LYS A 325 20.98 -6.07 -1.92
C LYS A 325 21.59 -7.30 -1.24
N ALA A 326 20.99 -8.48 -1.42
CA ALA A 326 21.46 -9.72 -0.79
C ALA A 326 22.67 -10.33 -1.50
N ASN A 327 22.74 -10.22 -2.83
CA ASN A 327 23.77 -10.87 -3.65
C ASN A 327 24.89 -9.93 -4.11
N TYR A 328 24.60 -8.62 -4.23
CA TYR A 328 25.54 -7.58 -4.67
C TYR A 328 25.48 -6.36 -3.75
N PRO A 329 25.74 -6.55 -2.43
CA PRO A 329 25.48 -5.52 -1.43
C PRO A 329 26.25 -4.23 -1.63
N ALA A 330 27.52 -4.28 -2.06
CA ALA A 330 28.34 -3.09 -2.28
C ALA A 330 27.84 -2.28 -3.47
N GLU A 331 27.56 -2.94 -4.58
CA GLU A 331 27.09 -2.33 -5.82
C GLU A 331 25.68 -1.72 -5.66
N TYR A 332 24.80 -2.46 -5.00
CA TYR A 332 23.43 -1.99 -4.71
C TYR A 332 23.42 -0.79 -3.75
N MET A 333 24.18 -0.87 -2.66
CA MET A 333 24.25 0.23 -1.68
C MET A 333 24.93 1.46 -2.25
N ALA A 334 25.92 1.32 -3.13
CA ALA A 334 26.54 2.43 -3.83
C ALA A 334 25.52 3.15 -4.76
N ALA A 335 24.73 2.40 -5.52
CA ALA A 335 23.65 2.96 -6.35
C ALA A 335 22.59 3.68 -5.47
N LEU A 336 22.21 3.09 -4.35
CA LEU A 336 21.27 3.68 -3.43
C LEU A 336 21.80 4.99 -2.82
N LEU A 337 23.06 5.02 -2.37
CA LEU A 337 23.72 6.21 -1.85
C LEU A 337 23.79 7.32 -2.90
N THR A 338 24.11 6.97 -4.15
CA THR A 338 24.09 7.91 -5.28
C THR A 338 22.70 8.52 -5.48
N SER A 339 21.65 7.70 -5.38
CA SER A 339 20.27 8.12 -5.61
C SER A 339 19.75 9.13 -4.60
N VAL A 340 20.25 9.14 -3.36
CA VAL A 340 19.78 10.08 -2.32
C VAL A 340 20.42 11.47 -2.44
N GLY A 341 21.51 11.59 -3.18
CA GLY A 341 22.15 12.88 -3.48
C GLY A 341 22.44 13.70 -2.22
N ASP A 342 21.94 14.96 -2.17
CA ASP A 342 22.20 15.89 -1.09
C ASP A 342 21.31 15.71 0.16
N ALA A 343 20.46 14.68 0.20
CA ALA A 343 19.59 14.39 1.35
C ALA A 343 20.41 13.81 2.53
N ARG A 344 21.07 14.70 3.29
CA ARG A 344 22.03 14.35 4.35
C ARG A 344 21.50 13.34 5.38
N ASP A 345 20.23 13.46 5.78
CA ASP A 345 19.63 12.57 6.77
C ASP A 345 19.52 11.13 6.24
N LYS A 346 19.07 10.96 4.99
CA LYS A 346 19.00 9.65 4.33
C LYS A 346 20.38 9.07 4.07
N LEU A 347 21.32 9.92 3.66
CA LEU A 347 22.71 9.51 3.44
C LEU A 347 23.32 8.93 4.72
N ALA A 348 23.15 9.59 5.86
CA ALA A 348 23.64 9.10 7.15
C ALA A 348 23.04 7.74 7.55
N ILE A 349 21.74 7.56 7.33
CA ILE A 349 21.04 6.29 7.58
C ILE A 349 21.62 5.16 6.73
N TYR A 350 21.80 5.38 5.43
CA TYR A 350 22.32 4.35 4.51
C TYR A 350 23.82 4.05 4.76
N LEU A 351 24.61 5.06 5.08
CA LEU A 351 26.01 4.85 5.50
C LEU A 351 26.11 4.01 6.79
N SER A 352 25.21 4.24 7.74
CA SER A 352 25.13 3.41 8.94
C SER A 352 24.72 1.97 8.61
N ALA A 353 23.81 1.79 7.64
CA ALA A 353 23.42 0.45 7.18
C ALA A 353 24.58 -0.28 6.50
N CYS A 354 25.35 0.39 5.65
CA CYS A 354 26.54 -0.19 5.00
C CYS A 354 27.53 -0.75 6.05
N ARG A 355 27.81 0.03 7.10
CA ARG A 355 28.70 -0.42 8.19
C ARG A 355 28.16 -1.64 8.92
N LYS A 356 26.85 -1.72 9.18
CA LYS A 356 26.19 -2.89 9.79
C LYS A 356 26.25 -4.13 8.90
N MET A 357 26.26 -3.94 7.58
CA MET A 357 26.42 -5.01 6.60
C MET A 357 27.89 -5.45 6.43
N GLY A 358 28.83 -4.82 7.15
CA GLY A 358 30.26 -5.10 7.01
C GLY A 358 30.91 -4.47 5.79
N LEU A 359 30.24 -3.53 5.13
CA LEU A 359 30.79 -2.79 3.99
C LEU A 359 31.66 -1.64 4.50
N GLU A 360 32.90 -1.60 4.07
CA GLU A 360 33.82 -0.50 4.35
C GLU A 360 33.49 0.70 3.46
N VAL A 361 33.23 1.85 4.08
CA VAL A 361 33.01 3.10 3.32
C VAL A 361 34.28 3.93 3.35
N GLN A 362 34.91 4.04 2.21
CA GLN A 362 36.20 4.71 2.03
C GLN A 362 36.03 6.19 1.70
N SER A 363 36.94 7.00 2.23
CA SER A 363 37.02 8.43 1.92
C SER A 363 37.35 8.65 0.44
N PRO A 364 36.94 9.82 -0.15
CA PRO A 364 37.28 10.11 -1.55
C PRO A 364 38.79 10.03 -1.81
N ASP A 365 39.15 9.35 -2.88
CA ASP A 365 40.53 9.24 -3.38
C ASP A 365 40.59 9.77 -4.82
N VAL A 366 41.65 10.55 -5.12
CA VAL A 366 41.80 11.18 -6.43
C VAL A 366 42.06 10.16 -7.57
N ASN A 367 42.62 9.01 -7.26
CA ASN A 367 42.93 7.95 -8.19
C ASN A 367 41.79 6.95 -8.38
N GLU A 368 40.98 6.71 -7.32
CA GLU A 368 39.97 5.66 -7.32
C GLU A 368 38.54 6.21 -7.47
N SER A 369 38.26 7.42 -6.91
CA SER A 369 36.89 7.96 -6.91
C SER A 369 36.47 8.44 -8.31
N ILE A 370 35.30 7.97 -8.73
CA ILE A 370 34.55 8.51 -9.88
C ILE A 370 33.57 9.60 -9.45
N GLY A 371 32.64 10.02 -10.30
CA GLY A 371 31.65 11.05 -9.97
C GLY A 371 30.68 10.60 -8.86
N ASN A 372 30.15 9.39 -8.98
CA ASN A 372 29.16 8.79 -8.09
C ASN A 372 29.83 7.86 -7.06
N PHE A 373 29.02 7.37 -6.10
CA PHE A 373 29.45 6.24 -5.26
C PHE A 373 29.65 5.00 -6.14
N SER A 374 30.69 4.22 -5.85
CA SER A 374 30.98 2.95 -6.52
C SER A 374 31.17 1.84 -5.50
N GLY A 375 30.62 0.66 -5.79
CA GLY A 375 30.84 -0.56 -5.01
C GLY A 375 32.02 -1.32 -5.58
N LEU A 376 32.89 -1.84 -4.71
CA LEU A 376 34.06 -2.65 -5.06
C LEU A 376 34.19 -3.78 -4.05
N GLU A 377 33.82 -5.01 -4.41
CA GLU A 377 33.85 -6.18 -3.54
C GLU A 377 33.08 -5.95 -2.21
N SER A 378 33.80 -5.73 -1.10
CA SER A 378 33.21 -5.47 0.22
C SER A 378 33.33 -4.01 0.69
N ARG A 379 33.63 -3.10 -0.21
CA ARG A 379 33.82 -1.67 0.08
C ARG A 379 33.00 -0.77 -0.84
N ILE A 380 32.71 0.42 -0.35
CA ILE A 380 32.05 1.49 -1.10
C ILE A 380 32.98 2.70 -1.15
N GLN A 381 33.30 3.13 -2.34
CA GLN A 381 34.12 4.33 -2.57
C GLN A 381 33.18 5.55 -2.68
N ILE A 382 33.45 6.60 -1.87
CA ILE A 382 32.72 7.85 -1.98
C ILE A 382 33.10 8.57 -3.27
N GLY A 383 32.09 8.99 -4.05
CA GLY A 383 32.29 9.70 -5.30
C GLY A 383 32.76 11.15 -5.12
N ARG A 384 33.50 11.67 -6.10
CA ARG A 384 34.00 13.07 -6.08
C ARG A 384 32.89 14.12 -6.06
N ALA A 385 31.75 13.85 -6.66
CA ALA A 385 30.60 14.77 -6.65
C ALA A 385 29.93 14.90 -5.28
N SER A 386 30.11 13.93 -4.39
CA SER A 386 29.55 13.93 -3.03
C SER A 386 30.36 14.78 -2.04
N CYS A 387 31.45 15.39 -2.49
CA CYS A 387 32.35 16.22 -1.67
C CYS A 387 32.08 17.73 -1.77
N ARG A 388 30.98 18.14 -2.43
CA ARG A 388 30.60 19.56 -2.58
C ARG A 388 29.64 20.03 -1.49
#